data_ccee2d5f41b9ad82de8f3185960f0cfb
#
_entry.id   ccee2d5f41b9ad82de8f3185960f0cfb
#
_cell.length_a   1.000
_cell.length_b   1.000
_cell.length_c   1.000
_cell.angle_alpha   90.00
_cell.angle_beta   90.00
_cell.angle_gamma   90.00
#
_symmetry.space_group_name_H-M   'P 1'
#
loop_
_entity.id
_entity.type
_entity.pdbx_description
1 polymer ?
#
loop_
_entity_poly.entity_id
_entity_poly.type
_entity_poly.pdbx_seq_one_letter_code
_entity_poly.pdbx_strand_id
1 'polypeptide(L)'
;MKATDRQFAIDLDQRDPLARFRSQFVISDPNICYLDGNSLGRLPLSTVSAVNSFMTDEWGPEVVTGWGHWVDEAQPTGDLIGRATLGAAAGQVLACDTTSVNFYQLALAAIHARPGRKTIITDAANFPTDRYILDGIAKQFGLKLVIIDNESAGSAEHERITPEILA
;
A
#
# COMPACT_ATOMS: atom_id res chain seq x y z
N MET A 1 16.00 34.06 9.54
CA MET A 1 16.53 32.70 9.81
C MET A 1 16.42 31.93 8.53
N LYS A 2 17.48 31.23 8.11
CA LYS A 2 17.45 30.43 6.87
C LYS A 2 16.85 29.06 7.17
N ALA A 3 16.18 28.44 6.19
CA ALA A 3 15.59 27.11 6.34
C ALA A 3 16.63 26.00 6.68
N THR A 4 17.92 26.28 6.46
CA THR A 4 19.06 25.40 6.80
C THR A 4 19.56 25.59 8.23
N ASP A 5 19.03 26.55 8.98
CA ASP A 5 19.46 26.82 10.36
C ASP A 5 18.82 25.79 11.29
N ARG A 6 19.62 25.17 12.18
CA ARG A 6 19.13 24.23 13.17
C ARG A 6 18.04 24.83 14.08
N GLN A 7 18.20 26.11 14.47
CA GLN A 7 17.20 26.79 15.29
C GLN A 7 15.84 26.90 14.58
N PHE A 8 15.85 27.09 13.26
CA PHE A 8 14.60 27.11 12.47
C PHE A 8 13.85 25.79 12.58
N ALA A 9 14.56 24.65 12.48
CA ALA A 9 13.95 23.32 12.64
C ALA A 9 13.42 23.11 14.06
N ILE A 10 14.17 23.48 15.09
CA ILE A 10 13.74 23.40 16.49
C ILE A 10 12.46 24.24 16.74
N ASP A 11 12.39 25.44 16.18
CA ASP A 11 11.23 26.30 16.32
C ASP A 11 9.99 25.73 15.60
N LEU A 12 10.17 24.99 14.49
CA LEU A 12 9.10 24.26 13.82
C LEU A 12 8.62 23.09 14.67
N ASP A 13 9.53 22.27 15.20
CA ASP A 13 9.19 21.13 16.05
C ASP A 13 8.38 21.55 17.29
N GLN A 14 8.74 22.68 17.91
CA GLN A 14 8.01 23.21 19.07
C GLN A 14 6.57 23.64 18.75
N ARG A 15 6.30 23.98 17.50
CA ARG A 15 4.98 24.44 17.04
C ARG A 15 4.20 23.36 16.28
N ASP A 16 4.78 22.17 16.13
CA ASP A 16 4.15 21.08 15.38
C ASP A 16 2.93 20.55 16.14
N PRO A 17 1.70 20.72 15.62
CA PRO A 17 0.49 20.22 16.24
C PRO A 17 0.43 18.68 16.25
N LEU A 18 1.25 18.02 15.43
CA LEU A 18 1.33 16.54 15.33
C LEU A 18 2.36 15.95 16.29
N ALA A 19 3.20 16.74 16.95
CA ALA A 19 4.25 16.28 17.87
C ALA A 19 3.68 15.30 18.94
N ARG A 20 2.44 15.54 19.40
CA ARG A 20 1.72 14.69 20.37
C ARG A 20 1.52 13.25 19.94
N PHE A 21 1.50 12.97 18.63
CA PHE A 21 1.31 11.63 18.11
C PHE A 21 2.60 10.80 18.11
N ARG A 22 3.77 11.43 18.20
CA ARG A 22 5.05 10.73 18.16
C ARG A 22 5.17 9.64 19.23
N SER A 23 4.67 9.90 20.43
CA SER A 23 4.69 8.93 21.55
C SER A 23 3.77 7.74 21.36
N GLN A 24 2.93 7.74 20.35
CA GLN A 24 2.02 6.62 20.05
C GLN A 24 2.66 5.54 19.20
N PHE A 25 3.91 5.74 18.75
CA PHE A 25 4.62 4.80 17.89
C PHE A 25 5.84 4.20 18.59
N VAL A 26 6.20 2.99 18.17
CA VAL A 26 7.44 2.34 18.61
C VAL A 26 8.63 3.08 17.96
N ILE A 27 9.47 3.69 18.79
CA ILE A 27 10.69 4.38 18.40
C ILE A 27 11.83 3.80 19.22
N SER A 28 12.55 2.83 18.67
CA SER A 28 13.65 2.14 19.35
C SER A 28 14.93 2.98 19.42
N ASP A 29 15.20 3.77 18.40
CA ASP A 29 16.33 4.71 18.35
C ASP A 29 15.83 6.11 17.98
N PRO A 30 15.90 7.07 18.92
CA PRO A 30 15.46 8.43 18.68
C PRO A 30 16.38 9.23 17.75
N ASN A 31 17.59 8.73 17.46
CA ASN A 31 18.56 9.38 16.57
C ASN A 31 18.33 9.05 15.10
N ILE A 32 17.52 8.03 14.81
CA ILE A 32 17.16 7.67 13.43
C ILE A 32 16.03 8.57 12.94
N CYS A 33 16.32 9.36 11.92
CA CYS A 33 15.32 10.11 11.17
C CYS A 33 14.70 9.18 10.10
N TYR A 34 13.59 8.52 10.47
CA TYR A 34 12.88 7.60 9.56
C TYR A 34 11.89 8.37 8.70
N LEU A 35 12.18 8.47 7.39
CA LEU A 35 11.37 9.21 6.42
C LEU A 35 10.71 8.32 5.36
N ASP A 36 10.83 7.00 5.48
CA ASP A 36 10.29 6.05 4.51
C ASP A 36 8.96 5.42 4.97
N GLY A 37 8.09 6.23 5.58
CA GLY A 37 6.78 5.80 6.05
C GLY A 37 5.80 5.40 4.94
N ASN A 38 6.08 5.76 3.69
CA ASN A 38 5.32 5.32 2.52
C ASN A 38 5.60 3.86 2.15
N SER A 39 6.83 3.37 2.35
CA SER A 39 7.16 1.95 2.15
C SER A 39 6.68 1.09 3.31
N LEU A 40 6.99 1.49 4.54
CA LEU A 40 6.54 0.82 5.76
C LEU A 40 6.31 1.86 6.87
N GLY A 41 5.08 2.04 7.28
CA GLY A 41 4.73 2.92 8.40
C GLY A 41 5.33 2.45 9.73
N ARG A 42 5.62 3.39 10.65
CA ARG A 42 6.03 3.03 12.01
C ARG A 42 4.90 2.30 12.72
N LEU A 43 5.28 1.29 13.52
CA LEU A 43 4.36 0.46 14.29
C LEU A 43 3.69 1.27 15.41
N PRO A 44 2.34 1.40 15.43
CA PRO A 44 1.63 2.00 16.55
C PRO A 44 1.67 1.11 17.80
N LEU A 45 1.82 1.72 18.97
CA LEU A 45 1.76 0.98 20.25
C LEU A 45 0.40 0.31 20.48
N SER A 46 -0.68 0.94 20.02
CA SER A 46 -2.02 0.33 20.05
C SER A 46 -2.12 -0.96 19.25
N THR A 47 -1.43 -1.04 18.09
CA THR A 47 -1.38 -2.26 17.29
C THR A 47 -0.66 -3.39 18.04
N VAL A 48 0.45 -3.07 18.73
CA VAL A 48 1.16 -4.06 19.56
C VAL A 48 0.23 -4.64 20.61
N SER A 49 -0.49 -3.77 21.33
CA SER A 49 -1.46 -4.22 22.36
C SER A 49 -2.58 -5.05 21.75
N ALA A 50 -3.19 -4.60 20.66
CA ALA A 50 -4.30 -5.30 20.01
C ALA A 50 -3.90 -6.70 19.52
N VAL A 51 -2.72 -6.82 18.88
CA VAL A 51 -2.22 -8.13 18.42
C VAL A 51 -1.93 -9.07 19.59
N ASN A 52 -1.33 -8.55 20.67
CA ASN A 52 -1.09 -9.36 21.86
C ASN A 52 -2.41 -9.85 22.50
N SER A 53 -3.39 -8.96 22.69
CA SER A 53 -4.71 -9.34 23.21
C SER A 53 -5.41 -10.36 22.31
N PHE A 54 -5.38 -10.17 20.99
CA PHE A 54 -5.93 -11.14 20.07
C PHE A 54 -5.33 -12.53 20.24
N MET A 55 -4.01 -12.62 20.37
CA MET A 55 -3.34 -13.91 20.55
C MET A 55 -3.66 -14.57 21.90
N THR A 56 -3.73 -13.80 23.00
CA THR A 56 -3.87 -14.33 24.35
C THR A 56 -5.31 -14.51 24.79
N ASP A 57 -6.21 -13.62 24.39
CA ASP A 57 -7.56 -13.51 24.92
C ASP A 57 -8.62 -14.05 23.95
N GLU A 58 -8.28 -14.13 22.65
CA GLU A 58 -9.17 -14.65 21.62
C GLU A 58 -8.64 -15.94 21.01
N TRP A 59 -7.59 -15.88 20.18
CA TRP A 59 -7.10 -17.07 19.47
C TRP A 59 -6.71 -18.20 20.41
N GLY A 60 -5.95 -17.92 21.47
CA GLY A 60 -5.51 -18.93 22.42
C GLY A 60 -6.67 -19.72 23.06
N PRO A 61 -7.66 -19.05 23.68
CA PRO A 61 -8.80 -19.71 24.31
C PRO A 61 -9.83 -20.29 23.32
N GLU A 62 -10.12 -19.58 22.23
CA GLU A 62 -11.22 -19.92 21.32
C GLU A 62 -10.84 -20.95 20.28
N VAL A 63 -9.58 -21.00 19.88
CA VAL A 63 -9.06 -21.93 18.86
C VAL A 63 -9.93 -21.89 17.60
N VAL A 64 -10.50 -23.03 17.16
CA VAL A 64 -11.35 -23.11 15.97
C VAL A 64 -12.71 -22.42 16.13
N THR A 65 -13.19 -22.24 17.36
CA THR A 65 -14.51 -21.60 17.56
C THR A 65 -14.51 -20.11 17.23
N GLY A 66 -13.36 -19.46 17.27
CA GLY A 66 -13.18 -18.05 16.85
C GLY A 66 -13.51 -17.81 15.36
N TRP A 67 -13.51 -18.82 14.52
CA TRP A 67 -13.94 -18.71 13.12
C TRP A 67 -15.39 -18.18 12.98
N GLY A 68 -16.22 -18.35 14.03
CA GLY A 68 -17.59 -17.86 14.02
C GLY A 68 -17.71 -16.33 13.86
N HIS A 69 -16.64 -15.57 14.16
CA HIS A 69 -16.61 -14.13 13.98
C HIS A 69 -15.40 -13.62 13.19
N TRP A 70 -14.24 -14.30 13.23
CA TRP A 70 -13.05 -13.82 12.50
C TRP A 70 -13.21 -13.82 10.98
N VAL A 71 -14.00 -14.77 10.43
CA VAL A 71 -14.20 -14.89 8.98
C VAL A 71 -14.88 -13.66 8.39
N ASP A 72 -15.65 -12.95 9.17
CA ASP A 72 -16.40 -11.77 8.72
C ASP A 72 -15.63 -10.44 8.88
N GLU A 73 -14.44 -10.44 9.48
CA GLU A 73 -13.66 -9.22 9.78
C GLU A 73 -13.13 -8.47 8.55
N ALA A 74 -13.03 -9.14 7.40
CA ALA A 74 -12.50 -8.56 6.17
C ALA A 74 -13.34 -7.37 5.67
N GLN A 75 -14.66 -7.44 5.74
CA GLN A 75 -15.55 -6.38 5.28
C GLN A 75 -15.61 -5.19 6.24
N PRO A 76 -15.82 -5.35 7.57
CA PRO A 76 -15.77 -4.24 8.51
C PRO A 76 -14.44 -3.50 8.50
N THR A 77 -13.33 -4.23 8.39
CA THR A 77 -11.99 -3.64 8.26
C THR A 77 -11.86 -2.85 6.95
N GLY A 78 -12.34 -3.39 5.84
CA GLY A 78 -12.38 -2.71 4.56
C GLY A 78 -13.21 -1.43 4.60
N ASP A 79 -14.39 -1.47 5.22
CA ASP A 79 -15.27 -0.31 5.37
C ASP A 79 -14.63 0.78 6.24
N LEU A 80 -13.90 0.40 7.29
CA LEU A 80 -13.16 1.33 8.13
C LEU A 80 -12.06 2.05 7.33
N ILE A 81 -11.24 1.29 6.58
CA ILE A 81 -10.19 1.83 5.71
C ILE A 81 -10.81 2.74 4.65
N GLY A 82 -11.85 2.26 3.96
CA GLY A 82 -12.53 2.99 2.91
C GLY A 82 -13.05 4.35 3.37
N ARG A 83 -13.75 4.38 4.49
CA ARG A 83 -14.29 5.60 5.07
C ARG A 83 -13.18 6.56 5.55
N ALA A 84 -12.15 6.03 6.23
CA ALA A 84 -11.12 6.84 6.86
C ALA A 84 -10.12 7.45 5.86
N THR A 85 -9.85 6.77 4.73
CA THR A 85 -8.74 7.13 3.84
C THR A 85 -9.17 7.41 2.40
N LEU A 86 -10.22 6.74 1.89
CA LEU A 86 -10.59 6.79 0.48
C LEU A 86 -11.90 7.56 0.22
N GLY A 87 -12.66 7.90 1.26
CA GLY A 87 -14.00 8.48 1.10
C GLY A 87 -15.00 7.50 0.48
N ALA A 88 -14.73 6.19 0.57
CA ALA A 88 -15.59 5.15 0.01
C ALA A 88 -16.80 4.86 0.91
N ALA A 89 -17.92 4.45 0.30
CA ALA A 89 -19.08 3.97 1.01
C ALA A 89 -18.89 2.54 1.53
N ALA A 90 -19.75 2.12 2.48
CA ALA A 90 -19.77 0.76 2.98
C ALA A 90 -19.96 -0.26 1.84
N GLY A 91 -19.26 -1.39 1.91
CA GLY A 91 -19.29 -2.46 0.91
C GLY A 91 -18.39 -2.22 -0.30
N GLN A 92 -17.70 -1.08 -0.41
CA GLN A 92 -16.84 -0.76 -1.55
C GLN A 92 -15.36 -1.14 -1.37
N VAL A 93 -14.96 -1.44 -0.16
CA VAL A 93 -13.57 -1.82 0.16
C VAL A 93 -13.57 -3.13 0.94
N LEU A 94 -12.71 -4.04 0.56
CA LEU A 94 -12.48 -5.31 1.24
C LEU A 94 -11.01 -5.43 1.63
N ALA A 95 -10.72 -5.69 2.89
CA ALA A 95 -9.35 -5.99 3.35
C ALA A 95 -9.10 -7.49 3.19
N CYS A 96 -8.28 -7.87 2.21
CA CYS A 96 -7.98 -9.27 1.95
C CYS A 96 -6.58 -9.45 1.36
N ASP A 97 -6.04 -10.64 1.49
CA ASP A 97 -4.79 -11.10 0.86
C ASP A 97 -3.60 -10.13 0.98
N THR A 98 -2.80 -10.07 -0.07
CA THR A 98 -1.67 -9.16 -0.25
C THR A 98 -1.84 -8.36 -1.54
N THR A 99 -1.12 -7.25 -1.68
CA THR A 99 -1.11 -6.44 -2.91
C THR A 99 -0.83 -7.32 -4.14
N SER A 100 0.15 -8.22 -4.06
CA SER A 100 0.51 -9.11 -5.18
C SER A 100 -0.61 -10.06 -5.58
N VAL A 101 -1.29 -10.69 -4.60
CA VAL A 101 -2.41 -11.61 -4.85
C VAL A 101 -3.59 -10.84 -5.43
N ASN A 102 -3.95 -9.72 -4.83
CA ASN A 102 -5.05 -8.86 -5.30
C ASN A 102 -4.77 -8.34 -6.71
N PHE A 103 -3.55 -7.89 -6.98
CA PHE A 103 -3.15 -7.42 -8.31
C PHE A 103 -3.24 -8.52 -9.36
N TYR A 104 -2.75 -9.74 -9.05
CA TYR A 104 -2.88 -10.90 -9.94
C TYR A 104 -4.34 -11.21 -10.26
N GLN A 105 -5.19 -11.29 -9.25
CA GLN A 105 -6.62 -11.59 -9.41
C GLN A 105 -7.34 -10.54 -10.25
N LEU A 106 -7.09 -9.24 -9.97
CA LEU A 106 -7.71 -8.16 -10.71
C LEU A 106 -7.23 -8.07 -12.16
N ALA A 107 -5.93 -8.29 -12.41
CA ALA A 107 -5.37 -8.35 -13.75
C ALA A 107 -5.98 -9.48 -14.58
N LEU A 108 -6.12 -10.68 -13.99
CA LEU A 108 -6.81 -11.80 -14.64
C LEU A 108 -8.28 -11.50 -14.93
N ALA A 109 -8.99 -10.93 -13.96
CA ALA A 109 -10.39 -10.55 -14.15
C ALA A 109 -10.55 -9.55 -15.31
N ALA A 110 -9.66 -8.55 -15.40
CA ALA A 110 -9.66 -7.57 -16.48
C ALA A 110 -9.40 -8.21 -17.85
N ILE A 111 -8.46 -9.15 -17.94
CA ILE A 111 -8.16 -9.89 -19.17
C ILE A 111 -9.36 -10.73 -19.61
N HIS A 112 -9.97 -11.47 -18.71
CA HIS A 112 -11.14 -12.30 -19.01
C HIS A 112 -12.36 -11.45 -19.41
N ALA A 113 -12.52 -10.27 -18.81
CA ALA A 113 -13.58 -9.33 -19.18
C ALA A 113 -13.38 -8.69 -20.58
N ARG A 114 -12.22 -8.86 -21.20
CA ARG A 114 -11.87 -8.29 -22.51
C ARG A 114 -11.16 -9.30 -23.40
N PRO A 115 -11.80 -10.42 -23.79
CA PRO A 115 -11.16 -11.55 -24.49
C PRO A 115 -10.57 -11.19 -25.85
N GLY A 116 -11.02 -10.10 -26.46
CA GLY A 116 -10.47 -9.58 -27.71
C GLY A 116 -9.16 -8.80 -27.59
N ARG A 117 -8.79 -8.37 -26.38
CA ARG A 117 -7.55 -7.64 -26.12
C ARG A 117 -6.40 -8.61 -25.93
N LYS A 118 -5.28 -8.37 -26.63
CA LYS A 118 -4.09 -9.26 -26.62
C LYS A 118 -2.82 -8.58 -26.12
N THR A 119 -2.93 -7.36 -25.64
CA THR A 119 -1.78 -6.59 -25.16
C THR A 119 -2.04 -6.07 -23.76
N ILE A 120 -1.07 -6.28 -22.89
CA ILE A 120 -0.96 -5.66 -21.56
C ILE A 120 0.07 -4.54 -21.69
N ILE A 121 -0.22 -3.37 -21.15
CA ILE A 121 0.70 -2.23 -21.16
C ILE A 121 1.00 -1.86 -19.70
N THR A 122 2.26 -1.69 -19.39
CA THR A 122 2.76 -1.18 -18.11
C THR A 122 3.97 -0.28 -18.36
N ASP A 123 4.53 0.33 -17.33
CA ASP A 123 5.72 1.16 -17.42
C ASP A 123 6.91 0.58 -16.68
N ALA A 124 8.12 1.07 -17.01
CA ALA A 124 9.37 0.60 -16.42
C ALA A 124 9.52 1.03 -14.95
N ALA A 125 8.91 2.16 -14.56
CA ALA A 125 8.94 2.66 -13.19
C ALA A 125 7.92 1.97 -12.27
N ASN A 126 7.00 1.16 -12.81
CA ASN A 126 6.06 0.40 -11.99
C ASN A 126 6.79 -0.54 -11.04
N PHE A 127 6.17 -0.82 -9.89
CA PHE A 127 6.76 -1.65 -8.85
C PHE A 127 7.20 -3.03 -9.42
N PRO A 128 8.42 -3.50 -9.11
CA PRO A 128 8.99 -4.69 -9.76
C PRO A 128 8.09 -5.93 -9.68
N THR A 129 7.45 -6.18 -8.53
CA THR A 129 6.56 -7.33 -8.34
C THR A 129 5.37 -7.30 -9.31
N ASP A 130 4.79 -6.12 -9.54
CA ASP A 130 3.66 -5.98 -10.48
C ASP A 130 4.09 -6.30 -11.91
N ARG A 131 5.28 -5.86 -12.32
CA ARG A 131 5.84 -6.21 -13.62
C ARG A 131 6.07 -7.71 -13.78
N TYR A 132 6.58 -8.38 -12.74
CA TYR A 132 6.76 -9.85 -12.76
C TYR A 132 5.43 -10.60 -12.84
N ILE A 133 4.40 -10.13 -12.14
CA ILE A 133 3.06 -10.69 -12.21
C ILE A 133 2.50 -10.56 -13.63
N LEU A 134 2.59 -9.37 -14.23
CA LEU A 134 2.12 -9.13 -15.60
C LEU A 134 2.89 -9.95 -16.64
N ASP A 135 4.20 -10.11 -16.48
CA ASP A 135 5.01 -10.97 -17.37
C ASP A 135 4.59 -12.44 -17.26
N GLY A 136 4.36 -12.92 -16.03
CA GLY A 136 3.85 -14.27 -15.79
C GLY A 136 2.49 -14.50 -16.45
N ILE A 137 1.55 -13.59 -16.27
CA ILE A 137 0.22 -13.62 -16.89
C ILE A 137 0.34 -13.59 -18.43
N ALA A 138 1.15 -12.70 -18.97
CA ALA A 138 1.34 -12.58 -20.41
C ALA A 138 1.84 -13.88 -21.02
N LYS A 139 2.82 -14.52 -20.39
CA LYS A 139 3.34 -15.84 -20.81
C LYS A 139 2.28 -16.93 -20.73
N GLN A 140 1.55 -16.98 -19.61
CA GLN A 140 0.53 -18.02 -19.38
C GLN A 140 -0.62 -17.96 -20.40
N PHE A 141 -1.04 -16.76 -20.79
CA PHE A 141 -2.19 -16.56 -21.69
C PHE A 141 -1.81 -16.20 -23.12
N GLY A 142 -0.53 -16.22 -23.48
CA GLY A 142 -0.05 -15.89 -24.84
C GLY A 142 -0.34 -14.43 -25.22
N LEU A 143 -0.24 -13.52 -24.26
CA LEU A 143 -0.46 -12.08 -24.47
C LEU A 143 0.86 -11.36 -24.72
N LYS A 144 0.80 -10.22 -25.40
CA LYS A 144 1.94 -9.31 -25.54
C LYS A 144 2.03 -8.41 -24.30
N LEU A 145 3.20 -8.38 -23.65
CA LEU A 145 3.51 -7.37 -22.63
C LEU A 145 4.33 -6.24 -23.28
N VAL A 146 3.85 -5.02 -23.14
CA VAL A 146 4.55 -3.80 -23.57
C VAL A 146 4.93 -3.04 -22.31
N ILE A 147 6.23 -2.79 -22.16
CA ILE A 147 6.79 -1.98 -21.07
C ILE A 147 7.20 -0.64 -21.67
N ILE A 148 6.56 0.43 -21.22
CA ILE A 148 6.89 1.78 -21.65
C ILE A 148 8.11 2.24 -20.85
N ASP A 149 9.15 2.66 -21.55
CA ASP A 149 10.35 3.21 -20.93
C ASP A 149 10.13 4.70 -20.60
N ASN A 150 9.83 4.97 -19.35
CA ASN A 150 9.70 6.31 -18.81
C ASN A 150 10.90 6.72 -17.92
N GLU A 151 11.90 5.83 -17.73
CA GLU A 151 13.11 6.11 -16.96
C GLU A 151 14.20 6.81 -17.79
N SER A 152 14.26 6.54 -19.11
CA SER A 152 15.33 7.02 -19.99
C SER A 152 15.31 8.52 -20.26
N ALA A 153 14.28 9.22 -19.89
CA ALA A 153 14.06 10.62 -20.27
C ALA A 153 14.71 11.65 -19.33
N GLY A 154 15.37 11.22 -18.25
CA GLY A 154 16.38 12.02 -17.54
C GLY A 154 15.90 13.27 -16.78
N SER A 155 14.60 13.49 -16.60
CA SER A 155 14.08 14.59 -15.80
C SER A 155 12.86 14.14 -14.97
N ALA A 156 12.66 14.75 -13.80
CA ALA A 156 11.53 14.48 -12.91
C ALA A 156 10.14 14.68 -13.58
N GLU A 157 10.09 15.35 -14.72
CA GLU A 157 8.86 15.51 -15.53
C GLU A 157 8.51 14.28 -16.36
N HIS A 158 9.44 13.34 -16.57
CA HIS A 158 9.28 12.19 -17.48
C HIS A 158 8.86 10.90 -16.77
N GLU A 159 8.65 10.93 -15.45
CA GLU A 159 8.06 9.79 -14.71
C GLU A 159 6.56 9.60 -15.01
N ARG A 160 5.94 10.51 -15.77
CA ARG A 160 4.51 10.44 -16.10
C ARG A 160 4.32 9.87 -17.49
N ILE A 161 3.41 8.91 -17.59
CA ILE A 161 2.91 8.44 -18.88
C ILE A 161 1.97 9.51 -19.44
N THR A 162 2.36 10.10 -20.57
CA THR A 162 1.55 11.08 -21.29
C THR A 162 0.88 10.44 -22.51
N PRO A 163 -0.18 11.06 -23.08
CA PRO A 163 -0.80 10.55 -24.30
C PRO A 163 0.18 10.41 -25.48
N GLU A 164 1.20 11.26 -25.55
CA GLU A 164 2.21 11.24 -26.62
C GLU A 164 3.12 10.00 -26.53
N ILE A 165 3.39 9.50 -25.31
CA ILE A 165 4.17 8.26 -25.10
C ILE A 165 3.35 7.03 -25.51
N LEU A 166 2.01 7.11 -25.45
CA LEU A 166 1.11 6.02 -25.79
C LEU A 166 0.74 5.98 -27.28
N ALA A 167 1.01 7.04 -28.02
CA ALA A 167 0.71 7.16 -29.45
C ALA A 167 1.77 6.47 -30.32
#